data_13821e09fa6dff65ffc0e42667544dcc
#
_entry.id   13821e09fa6dff65ffc0e42667544dcc
#
_cell.length_a   1.000
_cell.length_b   1.000
_cell.length_c   1.000
_cell.angle_alpha   90.00
_cell.angle_beta   90.00
_cell.angle_gamma   90.00
#
_symmetry.space_group_name_H-M   'P 1'
#
loop_
_entity.id
_entity.type
_entity.pdbx_description
1 polymer ?
#
loop_
_entity_poly.entity_id
_entity_poly.type
_entity_poly.pdbx_seq_one_letter_code
_entity_poly.pdbx_strand_id
1 'polypeptide(L)'
;MAILFAFTANMLVGGWLALEGELSVGAYSIIVFITQRLLWPLTRLGQTFDLYQRAMASTSRVLDLLDTEVGLVEGDLELNEIQGTISFDSIQFSYPERESVLNDISLQIPAGATVGLVGSTGSGKTTLVRLLLRFHDPINGSVKLDGHEVSALTLSSLRGAIGLVSQNTTLFPGTIRDNVLYGRPDASEEEVLEAARIAEATSFIDELPSGWNTDIGEDGHRLSGGQRQRLAIARAVLKDAPILILDEATSNVDNETEAALQRSIEHLSVDRTTLIIAHRLSTVRNADMIAVLEEGKITELGTHEELSEKGGLYARLWDVQTGQSTSV
;
A
#
# COMPACT_ATOMS: atom_id res chain seq x y z
N MET A 1 -32.98 34.54 1.01
CA MET A 1 -34.01 35.05 1.94
C MET A 1 -34.15 36.58 1.85
N ALA A 2 -33.12 37.41 2.04
CA ALA A 2 -33.21 38.88 1.98
C ALA A 2 -33.78 39.42 0.66
N ILE A 3 -33.38 38.88 -0.50
CA ILE A 3 -33.83 39.27 -1.84
C ILE A 3 -35.33 38.98 -2.01
N LEU A 4 -35.79 37.80 -1.55
CA LEU A 4 -37.21 37.43 -1.62
C LEU A 4 -38.05 38.36 -0.75
N PHE A 5 -37.56 38.67 0.46
CA PHE A 5 -38.23 39.60 1.38
C PHE A 5 -38.33 41.00 0.78
N ALA A 6 -37.24 41.55 0.22
CA ALA A 6 -37.21 42.87 -0.41
C ALA A 6 -38.17 42.93 -1.61
N PHE A 7 -38.24 41.89 -2.44
CA PHE A 7 -39.15 41.81 -3.58
C PHE A 7 -40.63 41.75 -3.13
N THR A 8 -40.91 40.90 -2.14
CA THR A 8 -42.26 40.74 -1.60
C THR A 8 -42.75 42.05 -0.92
N ALA A 9 -41.87 42.68 -0.13
CA ALA A 9 -42.17 43.97 0.51
C ALA A 9 -42.47 45.05 -0.52
N ASN A 10 -41.67 45.13 -1.60
CA ASN A 10 -41.88 46.09 -2.68
C ASN A 10 -43.22 45.83 -3.41
N MET A 11 -43.58 44.56 -3.65
CA MET A 11 -44.90 44.23 -4.24
C MET A 11 -46.07 44.62 -3.35
N LEU A 12 -46.01 44.36 -2.04
CA LEU A 12 -47.07 44.62 -1.10
C LEU A 12 -47.26 46.11 -0.83
N VAL A 13 -46.17 46.81 -0.50
CA VAL A 13 -46.20 48.25 -0.18
C VAL A 13 -46.52 49.08 -1.44
N GLY A 14 -45.81 48.80 -2.56
CA GLY A 14 -46.08 49.49 -3.82
C GLY A 14 -47.50 49.25 -4.37
N GLY A 15 -48.01 48.00 -4.22
CA GLY A 15 -49.40 47.69 -4.59
C GLY A 15 -50.42 48.43 -3.73
N TRP A 16 -50.19 48.53 -2.41
CA TRP A 16 -51.03 49.29 -1.50
C TRP A 16 -51.04 50.79 -1.86
N LEU A 17 -49.90 51.40 -2.08
CA LEU A 17 -49.81 52.81 -2.50
C LEU A 17 -50.51 53.09 -3.85
N ALA A 18 -50.49 52.11 -4.77
CA ALA A 18 -51.16 52.23 -6.04
C ALA A 18 -52.66 52.13 -5.90
N LEU A 19 -53.20 51.36 -4.95
CA LEU A 19 -54.61 51.26 -4.65
C LEU A 19 -55.14 52.53 -3.97
N GLU A 20 -54.35 53.18 -3.13
CA GLU A 20 -54.69 54.46 -2.52
C GLU A 20 -54.59 55.66 -3.47
N GLY A 21 -54.06 55.45 -4.68
CA GLY A 21 -53.89 56.49 -5.67
C GLY A 21 -52.67 57.40 -5.50
N GLU A 22 -51.82 57.11 -4.53
CA GLU A 22 -50.58 57.84 -4.27
C GLU A 22 -49.48 57.48 -5.31
N LEU A 23 -49.63 56.31 -5.93
CA LEU A 23 -48.71 55.85 -6.98
C LEU A 23 -49.50 55.46 -8.23
N SER A 24 -49.09 55.96 -9.41
CA SER A 24 -49.72 55.49 -10.65
C SER A 24 -49.36 53.99 -10.94
N VAL A 25 -50.28 53.29 -11.58
CA VAL A 25 -50.11 51.88 -11.96
C VAL A 25 -48.88 51.71 -12.86
N GLY A 26 -48.58 52.65 -13.74
CA GLY A 26 -47.39 52.67 -14.57
C GLY A 26 -46.09 52.79 -13.77
N ALA A 27 -46.07 53.69 -12.77
CA ALA A 27 -44.91 53.87 -11.90
C ALA A 27 -44.70 52.61 -11.01
N TYR A 28 -45.77 52.02 -10.49
CA TYR A 28 -45.70 50.74 -9.74
C TYR A 28 -45.07 49.60 -10.59
N SER A 29 -45.55 49.43 -11.82
CA SER A 29 -45.01 48.42 -12.74
C SER A 29 -43.53 48.61 -13.01
N ILE A 30 -43.10 49.89 -13.19
CA ILE A 30 -41.66 50.20 -13.39
C ILE A 30 -40.83 49.87 -12.16
N ILE A 31 -41.34 50.20 -10.95
CA ILE A 31 -40.61 49.94 -9.70
C ILE A 31 -40.46 48.42 -9.50
N VAL A 32 -41.50 47.62 -9.72
CA VAL A 32 -41.44 46.15 -9.63
C VAL A 32 -40.40 45.60 -10.63
N PHE A 33 -40.46 46.04 -11.88
CA PHE A 33 -39.54 45.63 -12.93
C PHE A 33 -38.07 45.99 -12.61
N ILE A 34 -37.83 47.23 -12.17
CA ILE A 34 -36.46 47.69 -11.81
C ILE A 34 -35.95 46.93 -10.59
N THR A 35 -36.79 46.69 -9.59
CA THR A 35 -36.42 45.93 -8.39
C THR A 35 -35.98 44.51 -8.76
N GLN A 36 -36.75 43.82 -9.59
CA GLN A 36 -36.39 42.49 -10.09
C GLN A 36 -35.08 42.52 -10.86
N ARG A 37 -34.90 43.48 -11.74
CA ARG A 37 -33.73 43.62 -12.58
C ARG A 37 -32.48 43.98 -11.79
N LEU A 38 -32.61 44.71 -10.69
CA LEU A 38 -31.52 45.06 -9.77
C LEU A 38 -31.14 43.89 -8.84
N LEU A 39 -32.11 43.10 -8.38
CA LEU A 39 -31.86 42.02 -7.45
C LEU A 39 -31.29 40.76 -8.11
N TRP A 40 -31.60 40.53 -9.40
CA TRP A 40 -31.10 39.36 -10.15
C TRP A 40 -29.57 39.26 -10.22
N PRO A 41 -28.80 40.33 -10.54
CA PRO A 41 -27.34 40.29 -10.52
C PRO A 41 -26.73 39.97 -9.15
N LEU A 42 -27.38 40.38 -8.05
CA LEU A 42 -26.89 40.07 -6.70
C LEU A 42 -26.95 38.57 -6.40
N THR A 43 -27.94 37.87 -6.92
CA THR A 43 -28.00 36.40 -6.81
C THR A 43 -26.85 35.72 -7.56
N ARG A 44 -26.57 36.23 -8.76
CA ARG A 44 -25.43 35.73 -9.56
C ARG A 44 -24.08 36.04 -8.91
N LEU A 45 -23.93 37.19 -8.26
CA LEU A 45 -22.72 37.56 -7.56
C LEU A 45 -22.39 36.55 -6.44
N GLY A 46 -23.42 36.11 -5.66
CA GLY A 46 -23.24 35.07 -4.66
C GLY A 46 -22.75 33.73 -5.25
N GLN A 47 -23.36 33.31 -6.37
CA GLN A 47 -22.93 32.08 -7.07
C GLN A 47 -21.50 32.21 -7.62
N THR A 48 -21.16 33.38 -8.20
CA THR A 48 -19.81 33.63 -8.72
C THR A 48 -18.76 33.60 -7.60
N PHE A 49 -19.10 34.15 -6.43
CA PHE A 49 -18.20 34.10 -5.28
C PHE A 49 -18.02 32.68 -4.74
N ASP A 50 -19.06 31.89 -4.73
CA ASP A 50 -18.99 30.47 -4.33
C ASP A 50 -18.11 29.65 -5.30
N LEU A 51 -18.28 29.86 -6.62
CA LEU A 51 -17.43 29.26 -7.64
C LEU A 51 -15.97 29.71 -7.50
N TYR A 52 -15.73 30.99 -7.22
CA TYR A 52 -14.38 31.51 -6.99
C TYR A 52 -13.71 30.82 -5.79
N GLN A 53 -14.41 30.71 -4.65
CA GLN A 53 -13.87 30.03 -3.47
C GLN A 53 -13.54 28.56 -3.74
N ARG A 54 -14.42 27.84 -4.46
CA ARG A 54 -14.15 26.44 -4.87
C ARG A 54 -12.96 26.34 -5.80
N ALA A 55 -12.84 27.23 -6.77
CA ALA A 55 -11.71 27.28 -7.69
C ALA A 55 -10.41 27.54 -6.93
N MET A 56 -10.39 28.52 -6.03
CA MET A 56 -9.21 28.82 -5.19
C MET A 56 -8.80 27.64 -4.33
N ALA A 57 -9.75 26.98 -3.66
CA ALA A 57 -9.48 25.80 -2.85
C ALA A 57 -8.95 24.60 -3.66
N SER A 58 -9.41 24.44 -4.90
CA SER A 58 -8.87 23.42 -5.81
C SER A 58 -7.49 23.78 -6.31
N THR A 59 -7.27 25.03 -6.68
CA THR A 59 -5.97 25.55 -7.13
C THR A 59 -4.93 25.42 -6.04
N SER A 60 -5.25 25.81 -4.79
CA SER A 60 -4.33 25.66 -3.67
C SER A 60 -3.88 24.20 -3.50
N ARG A 61 -4.82 23.24 -3.52
CA ARG A 61 -4.48 21.80 -3.42
C ARG A 61 -3.55 21.32 -4.54
N VAL A 62 -3.73 21.82 -5.77
CA VAL A 62 -2.85 21.47 -6.89
C VAL A 62 -1.47 22.09 -6.70
N LEU A 63 -1.39 23.35 -6.28
CA LEU A 63 -0.12 24.02 -6.01
C LEU A 63 0.61 23.37 -4.83
N ASP A 64 -0.09 23.07 -3.72
CA ASP A 64 0.49 22.37 -2.58
C ASP A 64 1.10 21.02 -2.98
N LEU A 65 0.43 20.30 -3.92
CA LEU A 65 0.96 19.04 -4.45
C LEU A 65 2.20 19.26 -5.33
N LEU A 66 2.20 20.29 -6.17
CA LEU A 66 3.34 20.62 -7.03
C LEU A 66 4.55 21.13 -6.23
N ASP A 67 4.30 21.84 -5.14
CA ASP A 67 5.33 22.36 -4.24
C ASP A 67 5.83 21.31 -3.23
N THR A 68 5.22 20.10 -3.22
CA THR A 68 5.67 19.01 -2.34
C THR A 68 7.07 18.57 -2.75
N GLU A 69 8.03 18.75 -1.86
CA GLU A 69 9.40 18.31 -2.09
C GLU A 69 9.50 16.79 -2.19
N VAL A 70 10.33 16.30 -3.09
CA VAL A 70 10.68 14.87 -3.16
C VAL A 70 11.55 14.55 -1.94
N GLY A 71 10.95 13.88 -0.95
CA GLY A 71 11.60 13.65 0.35
C GLY A 71 12.79 12.70 0.33
N LEU A 72 12.99 11.93 -0.76
CA LEU A 72 14.11 11.01 -0.91
C LEU A 72 15.04 11.46 -2.03
N VAL A 73 16.28 11.75 -1.69
CA VAL A 73 17.33 11.98 -2.68
C VAL A 73 17.88 10.63 -3.11
N GLU A 74 17.77 10.31 -4.38
CA GLU A 74 18.28 9.06 -4.96
C GLU A 74 19.82 9.04 -4.93
N GLY A 75 20.39 7.86 -4.62
CA GLY A 75 21.83 7.63 -4.76
C GLY A 75 22.21 7.41 -6.23
N ASP A 76 23.48 7.31 -6.51
CA ASP A 76 24.05 7.16 -7.86
C ASP A 76 24.73 5.81 -8.10
N LEU A 77 24.81 4.95 -7.07
CA LEU A 77 25.45 3.63 -7.15
C LEU A 77 24.49 2.59 -7.73
N GLU A 78 24.90 1.92 -8.78
CA GLU A 78 24.23 0.74 -9.34
C GLU A 78 25.00 -0.53 -8.97
N LEU A 79 24.28 -1.56 -8.51
CA LEU A 79 24.85 -2.89 -8.24
C LEU A 79 24.65 -3.77 -9.48
N ASN A 80 25.74 -4.32 -10.02
CA ASN A 80 25.70 -5.21 -11.19
C ASN A 80 25.49 -6.68 -10.80
N GLU A 81 26.07 -7.11 -9.68
CA GLU A 81 25.94 -8.46 -9.14
C GLU A 81 25.46 -8.36 -7.70
N ILE A 82 24.30 -8.94 -7.40
CA ILE A 82 23.68 -8.86 -6.09
C ILE A 82 23.66 -10.26 -5.48
N GLN A 83 24.36 -10.42 -4.36
CA GLN A 83 24.38 -11.66 -3.58
C GLN A 83 23.16 -11.75 -2.66
N GLY A 84 22.68 -10.61 -2.18
CA GLY A 84 21.49 -10.50 -1.37
C GLY A 84 21.75 -10.55 0.15
N THR A 85 22.97 -10.22 0.60
CA THR A 85 23.21 -10.02 2.04
C THR A 85 22.57 -8.72 2.50
N ILE A 86 21.72 -8.78 3.55
CA ILE A 86 21.04 -7.62 4.10
C ILE A 86 21.51 -7.37 5.53
N SER A 87 21.79 -6.12 5.87
CA SER A 87 22.07 -5.73 7.25
C SER A 87 21.26 -4.50 7.68
N PHE A 88 20.75 -4.59 8.88
CA PHE A 88 20.19 -3.47 9.63
C PHE A 88 21.13 -3.21 10.80
N ASP A 89 21.73 -2.02 10.84
CA ASP A 89 22.74 -1.66 11.83
C ASP A 89 22.20 -0.55 12.73
N SER A 90 21.83 -0.88 13.97
CA SER A 90 21.31 0.04 15.01
C SER A 90 20.21 0.98 14.54
N ILE A 91 19.22 0.44 13.84
CA ILE A 91 18.13 1.21 13.24
C ILE A 91 17.23 1.83 14.29
N GLN A 92 17.06 3.14 14.19
CA GLN A 92 16.02 3.89 14.90
C GLN A 92 15.12 4.60 13.88
N PHE A 93 13.81 4.47 14.06
CA PHE A 93 12.84 5.06 13.14
C PHE A 93 11.54 5.45 13.83
N SER A 94 11.00 6.61 13.45
CA SER A 94 9.63 7.05 13.73
C SER A 94 9.01 7.67 12.49
N TYR A 95 7.70 7.50 12.31
CA TYR A 95 6.95 8.25 11.32
C TYR A 95 6.77 9.70 11.80
N PRO A 96 6.60 10.68 10.88
CA PRO A 96 6.28 12.05 11.27
C PRO A 96 5.11 12.09 12.26
N GLU A 97 5.26 12.92 13.32
CA GLU A 97 4.25 13.13 14.36
C GLU A 97 3.82 11.86 15.14
N ARG A 98 4.62 10.78 15.11
CA ARG A 98 4.37 9.54 15.86
C ARG A 98 5.53 9.19 16.77
N GLU A 99 5.22 8.38 17.78
CA GLU A 99 6.23 7.78 18.65
C GLU A 99 7.19 6.86 17.89
N SER A 100 8.36 6.58 18.48
CA SER A 100 9.36 5.71 17.89
C SER A 100 8.79 4.32 17.62
N VAL A 101 8.95 3.84 16.38
CA VAL A 101 8.47 2.53 15.91
C VAL A 101 9.56 1.48 15.97
N LEU A 102 10.81 1.86 15.69
CA LEU A 102 11.98 0.99 15.78
C LEU A 102 13.02 1.61 16.70
N ASN A 103 13.54 0.81 17.62
CA ASN A 103 14.42 1.23 18.69
C ASN A 103 15.66 0.33 18.74
N ASP A 104 16.74 0.73 18.06
CA ASP A 104 18.03 0.03 18.04
C ASP A 104 17.93 -1.41 17.48
N ILE A 105 17.35 -1.54 16.28
CA ILE A 105 17.28 -2.82 15.57
C ILE A 105 18.61 -3.11 14.90
N SER A 106 19.20 -4.25 15.25
CA SER A 106 20.36 -4.82 14.55
C SER A 106 20.05 -6.24 14.12
N LEU A 107 20.13 -6.50 12.80
CA LEU A 107 19.83 -7.80 12.20
C LEU A 107 20.70 -8.02 10.98
N GLN A 108 21.35 -9.17 10.91
CA GLN A 108 22.14 -9.63 9.78
C GLN A 108 21.41 -10.79 9.09
N ILE A 109 21.21 -10.68 7.78
CA ILE A 109 20.56 -11.70 6.95
C ILE A 109 21.59 -12.16 5.91
N PRO A 110 22.15 -13.36 6.03
CA PRO A 110 23.09 -13.88 5.05
C PRO A 110 22.44 -14.08 3.67
N ALA A 111 23.24 -13.99 2.61
CA ALA A 111 22.80 -14.33 1.26
C ALA A 111 22.22 -15.74 1.21
N GLY A 112 21.10 -15.93 0.55
CA GLY A 112 20.40 -17.21 0.41
C GLY A 112 19.66 -17.70 1.65
N ALA A 113 19.72 -16.99 2.78
CA ALA A 113 19.02 -17.38 3.99
C ALA A 113 17.55 -16.97 3.98
N THR A 114 16.71 -17.81 4.57
CA THR A 114 15.29 -17.50 4.84
C THR A 114 15.14 -17.00 6.28
N VAL A 115 14.66 -15.79 6.46
CA VAL A 115 14.46 -15.16 7.78
C VAL A 115 12.99 -14.84 8.02
N GLY A 116 12.46 -15.33 9.13
CA GLY A 116 11.11 -15.00 9.59
C GLY A 116 11.09 -13.80 10.52
N LEU A 117 10.26 -12.79 10.24
CA LEU A 117 9.94 -11.70 11.17
C LEU A 117 8.62 -11.99 11.86
N VAL A 118 8.66 -12.16 13.16
CA VAL A 118 7.50 -12.52 14.00
C VAL A 118 7.28 -11.44 15.07
N GLY A 119 6.06 -11.27 15.52
CA GLY A 119 5.71 -10.32 16.59
C GLY A 119 4.28 -9.81 16.45
N SER A 120 3.80 -9.11 17.47
CA SER A 120 2.45 -8.54 17.51
C SER A 120 2.24 -7.49 16.38
N THR A 121 0.97 -7.20 16.10
CA THR A 121 0.63 -6.09 15.19
C THR A 121 1.19 -4.78 15.75
N GLY A 122 1.84 -3.99 14.90
CA GLY A 122 2.48 -2.75 15.32
C GLY A 122 3.91 -2.88 15.88
N SER A 123 4.49 -4.09 15.97
CA SER A 123 5.86 -4.29 16.47
C SER A 123 6.98 -3.74 15.56
N GLY A 124 6.66 -3.29 14.32
CA GLY A 124 7.65 -2.69 13.42
C GLY A 124 8.07 -3.54 12.22
N LYS A 125 7.55 -4.78 12.05
CA LYS A 125 7.92 -5.71 10.94
C LYS A 125 7.80 -5.08 9.55
N THR A 126 6.65 -4.55 9.21
CA THR A 126 6.41 -3.89 7.92
C THR A 126 7.24 -2.61 7.76
N THR A 127 7.59 -1.96 8.87
CA THR A 127 8.47 -0.77 8.85
C THR A 127 9.89 -1.16 8.44
N LEU A 128 10.43 -2.28 8.91
CA LEU A 128 11.74 -2.79 8.46
C LEU A 128 11.76 -3.04 6.95
N VAL A 129 10.71 -3.63 6.39
CA VAL A 129 10.57 -3.83 4.94
C VAL A 129 10.52 -2.49 4.20
N ARG A 130 9.79 -1.51 4.73
CA ARG A 130 9.72 -0.18 4.12
C ARG A 130 11.06 0.55 4.12
N LEU A 131 11.87 0.36 5.15
CA LEU A 131 13.24 0.89 5.19
C LEU A 131 14.16 0.16 4.20
N LEU A 132 14.06 -1.17 4.07
CA LEU A 132 14.81 -1.94 3.09
C LEU A 132 14.47 -1.53 1.65
N LEU A 133 13.19 -1.33 1.34
CA LEU A 133 12.72 -0.83 0.04
C LEU A 133 12.97 0.67 -0.16
N ARG A 134 13.54 1.31 0.86
CA ARG A 134 13.78 2.75 0.90
C ARG A 134 12.53 3.56 0.53
N PHE A 135 11.41 3.31 1.21
CA PHE A 135 10.27 4.24 1.24
C PHE A 135 10.48 5.36 2.26
N HIS A 136 11.36 5.13 3.22
CA HIS A 136 11.82 6.07 4.24
C HIS A 136 13.30 5.78 4.54
N ASP A 137 14.03 6.79 4.97
CA ASP A 137 15.36 6.63 5.53
C ASP A 137 15.28 6.54 7.07
N PRO A 138 16.15 5.75 7.76
CA PRO A 138 16.16 5.69 9.20
C PRO A 138 16.63 7.02 9.81
N ILE A 139 16.21 7.33 11.05
CA ILE A 139 16.67 8.51 11.79
C ILE A 139 18.13 8.30 12.24
N ASN A 140 18.43 7.11 12.74
CA ASN A 140 19.77 6.67 13.09
C ASN A 140 20.00 5.25 12.61
N GLY A 141 21.27 4.90 12.47
CA GLY A 141 21.69 3.60 11.92
C GLY A 141 21.69 3.58 10.39
N SER A 142 21.92 2.41 9.81
CA SER A 142 21.93 2.23 8.35
C SER A 142 21.38 0.88 7.94
N VAL A 143 20.70 0.85 6.79
CA VAL A 143 20.32 -0.38 6.09
C VAL A 143 21.27 -0.59 4.93
N LYS A 144 21.81 -1.82 4.82
CA LYS A 144 22.78 -2.14 3.76
C LYS A 144 22.32 -3.36 2.96
N LEU A 145 22.64 -3.33 1.68
CA LEU A 145 22.54 -4.44 0.75
C LEU A 145 23.93 -4.72 0.20
N ASP A 146 24.44 -5.96 0.40
CA ASP A 146 25.78 -6.39 0.02
C ASP A 146 26.88 -5.42 0.49
N GLY A 147 26.74 -4.89 1.72
CA GLY A 147 27.68 -3.96 2.35
C GLY A 147 27.53 -2.49 1.93
N HIS A 148 26.67 -2.19 0.93
CA HIS A 148 26.41 -0.82 0.48
C HIS A 148 25.14 -0.27 1.16
N GLU A 149 25.20 0.96 1.66
CA GLU A 149 24.03 1.62 2.20
C GLU A 149 22.93 1.78 1.12
N VAL A 150 21.68 1.41 1.45
CA VAL A 150 20.57 1.55 0.51
C VAL A 150 20.33 3.01 0.09
N SER A 151 20.77 3.97 0.89
CA SER A 151 20.73 5.40 0.58
C SER A 151 21.66 5.82 -0.54
N ALA A 152 22.76 5.09 -0.75
CA ALA A 152 23.72 5.34 -1.82
C ALA A 152 23.31 4.71 -3.15
N LEU A 153 22.37 3.75 -3.14
CA LEU A 153 21.92 3.03 -4.33
C LEU A 153 20.88 3.84 -5.12
N THR A 154 20.88 3.63 -6.45
CA THR A 154 19.72 4.04 -7.25
C THR A 154 18.49 3.22 -6.84
N LEU A 155 17.31 3.83 -6.81
CA LEU A 155 16.07 3.14 -6.46
C LEU A 155 15.75 2.02 -7.46
N SER A 156 16.14 2.19 -8.72
CA SER A 156 16.00 1.18 -9.77
C SER A 156 16.83 -0.07 -9.44
N SER A 157 18.12 0.10 -9.09
CA SER A 157 18.99 -1.00 -8.72
C SER A 157 18.52 -1.71 -7.45
N LEU A 158 18.22 -0.95 -6.38
CA LEU A 158 17.73 -1.48 -5.11
C LEU A 158 16.42 -2.27 -5.26
N ARG A 159 15.40 -1.63 -5.84
CA ARG A 159 14.07 -2.25 -5.99
C ARG A 159 14.02 -3.29 -7.09
N GLY A 160 14.92 -3.19 -8.08
CA GLY A 160 15.15 -4.23 -9.07
C GLY A 160 15.58 -5.55 -8.44
N ALA A 161 16.46 -5.49 -7.44
CA ALA A 161 16.98 -6.63 -6.69
C ALA A 161 15.95 -7.31 -5.75
N ILE A 162 14.80 -6.70 -5.50
CA ILE A 162 13.86 -7.17 -4.49
C ILE A 162 12.51 -7.52 -5.12
N GLY A 163 12.10 -8.78 -5.03
CA GLY A 163 10.75 -9.26 -5.31
C GLY A 163 9.87 -9.08 -4.07
N LEU A 164 8.71 -8.46 -4.21
CA LEU A 164 7.78 -8.24 -3.10
C LEU A 164 6.44 -8.90 -3.40
N VAL A 165 5.99 -9.75 -2.48
CA VAL A 165 4.61 -10.25 -2.41
C VAL A 165 3.98 -9.64 -1.16
N SER A 166 3.11 -8.65 -1.36
CA SER A 166 2.49 -7.90 -0.26
C SER A 166 1.21 -8.56 0.23
N GLN A 167 0.84 -8.29 1.47
CA GLN A 167 -0.43 -8.70 2.09
C GLN A 167 -1.64 -8.25 1.27
N ASN A 168 -1.66 -6.97 0.91
CA ASN A 168 -2.68 -6.41 0.03
C ASN A 168 -2.17 -6.47 -1.42
N THR A 169 -2.56 -7.52 -2.13
CA THR A 169 -2.18 -7.69 -3.52
C THR A 169 -2.83 -6.63 -4.40
N THR A 170 -2.04 -5.68 -4.88
CA THR A 170 -2.49 -4.70 -5.87
C THR A 170 -2.32 -5.28 -7.27
N LEU A 171 -3.41 -5.38 -8.01
CA LEU A 171 -3.42 -5.73 -9.43
C LEU A 171 -3.84 -4.50 -10.25
N PHE A 172 -3.26 -4.37 -11.42
CA PHE A 172 -3.56 -3.25 -12.31
C PHE A 172 -4.74 -3.60 -13.24
N PRO A 173 -5.55 -2.61 -13.63
CA PRO A 173 -6.56 -2.81 -14.65
C PRO A 173 -5.93 -3.36 -15.93
N GLY A 174 -6.54 -4.38 -16.53
CA GLY A 174 -6.03 -5.07 -17.71
C GLY A 174 -6.22 -6.58 -17.62
N THR A 175 -5.47 -7.33 -18.42
CA THR A 175 -5.57 -8.78 -18.47
C THR A 175 -4.73 -9.47 -17.39
N ILE A 176 -4.98 -10.75 -17.16
CA ILE A 176 -4.12 -11.61 -16.33
C ILE A 176 -2.67 -11.57 -16.86
N ARG A 177 -2.50 -11.69 -18.19
CA ARG A 177 -1.20 -11.66 -18.82
C ARG A 177 -0.44 -10.35 -18.56
N ASP A 178 -1.09 -9.21 -18.72
CA ASP A 178 -0.49 -7.89 -18.44
C ASP A 178 -0.02 -7.79 -16.99
N ASN A 179 -0.81 -8.34 -16.08
CA ASN A 179 -0.48 -8.34 -14.66
C ASN A 179 0.71 -9.22 -14.32
N VAL A 180 0.89 -10.38 -14.93
CA VAL A 180 2.08 -11.22 -14.72
C VAL A 180 3.30 -10.57 -15.37
N LEU A 181 3.19 -10.07 -16.60
CA LEU A 181 4.26 -9.36 -17.31
C LEU A 181 4.76 -8.11 -16.60
N TYR A 182 3.97 -7.53 -15.68
CA TYR A 182 4.44 -6.42 -14.87
C TYR A 182 5.70 -6.75 -14.04
N GLY A 183 5.94 -8.03 -13.74
CA GLY A 183 7.18 -8.49 -13.10
C GLY A 183 8.42 -8.29 -13.97
N ARG A 184 8.31 -8.58 -15.27
CA ARG A 184 9.34 -8.38 -16.30
C ARG A 184 8.66 -8.21 -17.66
N PRO A 185 8.53 -6.97 -18.16
CA PRO A 185 7.75 -6.65 -19.38
C PRO A 185 8.27 -7.29 -20.67
N ASP A 186 9.56 -7.61 -20.74
CA ASP A 186 10.26 -8.21 -21.87
C ASP A 186 10.37 -9.73 -21.78
N ALA A 187 9.70 -10.37 -20.82
CA ALA A 187 9.70 -11.82 -20.66
C ALA A 187 9.02 -12.53 -21.84
N SER A 188 9.56 -13.69 -22.22
CA SER A 188 8.98 -14.57 -23.23
C SER A 188 7.68 -15.20 -22.74
N GLU A 189 6.86 -15.69 -23.68
CA GLU A 189 5.64 -16.43 -23.37
C GLU A 189 5.91 -17.67 -22.50
N GLU A 190 7.02 -18.37 -22.79
CA GLU A 190 7.42 -19.57 -22.03
C GLU A 190 7.74 -19.24 -20.57
N GLU A 191 8.44 -18.13 -20.32
CA GLU A 191 8.75 -17.65 -18.96
C GLU A 191 7.48 -17.24 -18.20
N VAL A 192 6.52 -16.60 -18.87
CA VAL A 192 5.23 -16.23 -18.27
C VAL A 192 4.43 -17.46 -17.86
N LEU A 193 4.37 -18.48 -18.74
CA LEU A 193 3.68 -19.74 -18.45
C LEU A 193 4.36 -20.49 -17.29
N GLU A 194 5.69 -20.55 -17.28
CA GLU A 194 6.44 -21.19 -16.20
C GLU A 194 6.27 -20.46 -14.86
N ALA A 195 6.29 -19.13 -14.87
CA ALA A 195 6.01 -18.34 -13.66
C ALA A 195 4.63 -18.61 -13.08
N ALA A 196 3.61 -18.73 -13.94
CA ALA A 196 2.27 -19.09 -13.52
C ALA A 196 2.17 -20.55 -13.02
N ARG A 197 2.92 -21.46 -13.62
CA ARG A 197 2.99 -22.87 -13.18
C ARG A 197 3.60 -22.95 -11.77
N ILE A 198 4.71 -22.28 -11.52
CA ILE A 198 5.34 -22.24 -10.20
C ILE A 198 4.41 -21.59 -9.16
N ALA A 199 3.66 -20.56 -9.56
CA ALA A 199 2.69 -19.90 -8.69
C ALA A 199 1.37 -20.69 -8.52
N GLU A 200 1.27 -21.89 -9.09
CA GLU A 200 0.03 -22.70 -9.13
C GLU A 200 -1.20 -21.93 -9.68
N ALA A 201 -0.95 -20.99 -10.61
CA ALA A 201 -1.98 -20.12 -11.19
C ALA A 201 -2.62 -20.72 -12.46
N THR A 202 -1.94 -21.65 -13.14
CA THR A 202 -2.37 -22.18 -14.44
C THR A 202 -3.77 -22.78 -14.39
N SER A 203 -4.08 -23.56 -13.34
CA SER A 203 -5.36 -24.27 -13.23
C SER A 203 -6.56 -23.33 -13.28
N PHE A 204 -6.54 -22.27 -12.48
CA PHE A 204 -7.65 -21.32 -12.47
C PHE A 204 -7.68 -20.42 -13.72
N ILE A 205 -6.52 -20.15 -14.33
CA ILE A 205 -6.46 -19.36 -15.56
C ILE A 205 -7.12 -20.12 -16.70
N ASP A 206 -6.85 -21.43 -16.81
CA ASP A 206 -7.41 -22.30 -17.86
C ASP A 206 -8.93 -22.51 -17.72
N GLU A 207 -9.48 -22.39 -16.50
CA GLU A 207 -10.91 -22.44 -16.25
C GLU A 207 -11.66 -21.17 -16.66
N LEU A 208 -10.96 -20.06 -16.85
CA LEU A 208 -11.58 -18.79 -17.23
C LEU A 208 -11.94 -18.76 -18.72
N PRO A 209 -13.10 -18.20 -19.11
CA PRO A 209 -13.57 -18.20 -20.50
C PRO A 209 -12.61 -17.58 -21.52
N SER A 210 -11.82 -16.58 -21.10
CA SER A 210 -10.83 -15.90 -21.94
C SER A 210 -9.39 -16.24 -21.54
N GLY A 211 -9.18 -17.19 -20.62
CA GLY A 211 -7.85 -17.61 -20.16
C GLY A 211 -6.99 -16.41 -19.77
N TRP A 212 -5.79 -16.34 -20.30
CA TRP A 212 -4.81 -15.27 -20.10
C TRP A 212 -5.28 -13.86 -20.47
N ASN A 213 -6.23 -13.77 -21.43
CA ASN A 213 -6.79 -12.50 -21.89
C ASN A 213 -8.01 -12.06 -21.05
N THR A 214 -8.28 -12.73 -19.95
CA THR A 214 -9.37 -12.34 -19.02
C THR A 214 -9.05 -10.99 -18.40
N ASP A 215 -9.94 -10.02 -18.61
CA ASP A 215 -9.91 -8.71 -17.96
C ASP A 215 -10.29 -8.86 -16.49
N ILE A 216 -9.40 -8.47 -15.59
CA ILE A 216 -9.57 -8.64 -14.15
C ILE A 216 -10.23 -7.44 -13.44
N GLY A 217 -10.43 -6.32 -14.16
CA GLY A 217 -11.00 -5.09 -13.62
C GLY A 217 -10.06 -4.32 -12.69
N GLU A 218 -10.57 -3.26 -12.07
CA GLU A 218 -9.83 -2.48 -11.09
C GLU A 218 -9.50 -3.35 -9.86
N ASP A 219 -8.24 -3.31 -9.39
CA ASP A 219 -7.71 -4.11 -8.27
C ASP A 219 -7.99 -5.62 -8.35
N GLY A 220 -8.30 -6.14 -9.54
CA GLY A 220 -8.60 -7.55 -9.74
C GLY A 220 -9.88 -8.03 -9.04
N HIS A 221 -10.88 -7.16 -8.88
CA HIS A 221 -12.12 -7.45 -8.15
C HIS A 221 -12.91 -8.66 -8.70
N ARG A 222 -12.63 -9.07 -9.94
CA ARG A 222 -13.25 -10.24 -10.58
C ARG A 222 -12.60 -11.56 -10.17
N LEU A 223 -11.51 -11.51 -9.40
CA LEU A 223 -10.77 -12.67 -8.93
C LEU A 223 -10.98 -12.91 -7.42
N SER A 224 -10.90 -14.15 -6.99
CA SER A 224 -10.86 -14.49 -5.56
C SER A 224 -9.56 -13.99 -4.91
N GLY A 225 -9.52 -13.89 -3.56
CA GLY A 225 -8.31 -13.52 -2.83
C GLY A 225 -7.12 -14.40 -3.15
N GLY A 226 -7.31 -15.73 -3.18
CA GLY A 226 -6.27 -16.70 -3.51
C GLY A 226 -5.80 -16.62 -4.95
N GLN A 227 -6.69 -16.30 -5.91
CA GLN A 227 -6.32 -16.09 -7.31
C GLN A 227 -5.45 -14.84 -7.47
N ARG A 228 -5.84 -13.72 -6.81
CA ARG A 228 -5.01 -12.51 -6.79
C ARG A 228 -3.62 -12.78 -6.21
N GLN A 229 -3.57 -13.52 -5.09
CA GLN A 229 -2.30 -13.85 -4.44
C GLN A 229 -1.40 -14.70 -5.35
N ARG A 230 -1.94 -15.72 -6.04
CA ARG A 230 -1.18 -16.53 -7.01
C ARG A 230 -0.65 -15.69 -8.18
N LEU A 231 -1.40 -14.70 -8.66
CA LEU A 231 -0.88 -13.77 -9.66
C LEU A 231 0.25 -12.87 -9.13
N ALA A 232 0.17 -12.45 -7.85
CA ALA A 232 1.26 -11.68 -7.23
C ALA A 232 2.53 -12.54 -7.10
N ILE A 233 2.38 -13.82 -6.74
CA ILE A 233 3.51 -14.76 -6.71
C ILE A 233 4.05 -14.99 -8.12
N ALA A 234 3.21 -15.21 -9.14
CA ALA A 234 3.67 -15.35 -10.53
C ALA A 234 4.48 -14.13 -11.00
N ARG A 235 4.03 -12.92 -10.63
CA ARG A 235 4.77 -11.68 -10.86
C ARG A 235 6.14 -11.67 -10.18
N ALA A 236 6.22 -12.12 -8.94
CA ALA A 236 7.48 -12.20 -8.19
C ALA A 236 8.43 -13.28 -8.75
N VAL A 237 7.89 -14.43 -9.19
CA VAL A 237 8.64 -15.47 -9.89
C VAL A 237 9.23 -14.92 -11.18
N LEU A 238 8.40 -14.27 -12.01
CA LEU A 238 8.82 -13.74 -13.31
C LEU A 238 9.86 -12.63 -13.18
N LYS A 239 9.81 -11.86 -12.10
CA LYS A 239 10.80 -10.83 -11.79
C LYS A 239 12.19 -11.41 -11.54
N ASP A 240 12.27 -12.61 -11.00
CA ASP A 240 13.50 -13.37 -10.73
C ASP A 240 14.55 -12.60 -9.91
N ALA A 241 14.09 -11.89 -8.89
CA ALA A 241 14.96 -11.08 -8.03
C ALA A 241 15.72 -11.94 -7.01
N PRO A 242 17.00 -11.61 -6.69
CA PRO A 242 17.82 -12.35 -5.73
C PRO A 242 17.32 -12.24 -4.28
N ILE A 243 16.50 -11.24 -3.98
CA ILE A 243 15.90 -11.04 -2.66
C ILE A 243 14.39 -11.13 -2.79
N LEU A 244 13.76 -11.86 -1.88
CA LEU A 244 12.31 -12.02 -1.81
C LEU A 244 11.78 -11.52 -0.47
N ILE A 245 10.74 -10.70 -0.53
CA ILE A 245 9.99 -10.25 0.64
C ILE A 245 8.56 -10.79 0.54
N LEU A 246 8.14 -11.54 1.54
CA LEU A 246 6.81 -12.10 1.66
C LEU A 246 6.10 -11.47 2.86
N ASP A 247 5.18 -10.55 2.62
CA ASP A 247 4.40 -9.89 3.66
C ASP A 247 3.01 -10.55 3.75
N GLU A 248 2.81 -11.43 4.75
CA GLU A 248 1.56 -12.15 5.01
C GLU A 248 0.97 -12.86 3.77
N ALA A 249 1.81 -13.46 2.96
CA ALA A 249 1.43 -14.02 1.66
C ALA A 249 0.32 -15.11 1.70
N THR A 250 -0.07 -15.62 2.87
CA THR A 250 -1.08 -16.67 3.04
C THR A 250 -2.27 -16.26 3.91
N SER A 251 -2.38 -14.98 4.30
CA SER A 251 -3.52 -14.50 5.07
C SER A 251 -4.76 -14.32 4.17
N ASN A 252 -5.94 -14.75 4.59
CA ASN A 252 -7.22 -14.61 3.88
C ASN A 252 -7.51 -15.59 2.73
N VAL A 253 -6.91 -16.78 2.74
CA VAL A 253 -7.20 -17.87 1.79
C VAL A 253 -7.72 -19.12 2.51
N ASP A 254 -8.47 -19.96 1.80
CA ASP A 254 -8.91 -21.26 2.30
C ASP A 254 -7.73 -22.24 2.42
N ASN A 255 -7.92 -23.31 3.20
CA ASN A 255 -6.84 -24.25 3.52
C ASN A 255 -6.21 -24.95 2.29
N GLU A 256 -6.99 -25.22 1.24
CA GLU A 256 -6.48 -25.87 0.03
C GLU A 256 -5.60 -24.88 -0.77
N THR A 257 -6.08 -23.67 -0.93
CA THR A 257 -5.32 -22.58 -1.57
C THR A 257 -4.08 -22.22 -0.74
N GLU A 258 -4.15 -22.26 0.60
CA GLU A 258 -3.00 -22.03 1.48
C GLU A 258 -1.87 -23.04 1.23
N ALA A 259 -2.19 -24.34 1.14
CA ALA A 259 -1.19 -25.37 0.85
C ALA A 259 -0.53 -25.18 -0.53
N ALA A 260 -1.30 -24.75 -1.53
CA ALA A 260 -0.80 -24.41 -2.85
C ALA A 260 0.16 -23.21 -2.80
N LEU A 261 -0.24 -22.14 -2.11
CA LEU A 261 0.60 -20.96 -1.91
C LEU A 261 1.90 -21.27 -1.17
N GLN A 262 1.82 -22.13 -0.14
CA GLN A 262 3.00 -22.55 0.61
C GLN A 262 4.03 -23.26 -0.28
N ARG A 263 3.59 -24.21 -1.13
CA ARG A 263 4.48 -24.89 -2.10
C ARG A 263 5.11 -23.90 -3.07
N SER A 264 4.33 -22.95 -3.60
CA SER A 264 4.84 -21.91 -4.50
C SER A 264 5.90 -21.02 -3.83
N ILE A 265 5.68 -20.67 -2.54
CA ILE A 265 6.62 -19.88 -1.73
C ILE A 265 7.92 -20.67 -1.50
N GLU A 266 7.83 -21.95 -1.15
CA GLU A 266 9.00 -22.82 -0.97
C GLU A 266 9.84 -22.89 -2.25
N HIS A 267 9.20 -23.10 -3.41
CA HIS A 267 9.91 -23.09 -4.69
C HIS A 267 10.53 -21.73 -5.00
N LEU A 268 9.82 -20.64 -4.70
CA LEU A 268 10.30 -19.29 -4.98
C LEU A 268 11.48 -18.88 -4.08
N SER A 269 11.58 -19.45 -2.88
CA SER A 269 12.64 -19.13 -1.91
C SER A 269 13.98 -19.84 -2.17
N VAL A 270 14.01 -20.83 -3.06
CA VAL A 270 15.25 -21.57 -3.39
C VAL A 270 16.28 -20.61 -3.99
N ASP A 271 17.53 -20.68 -3.48
CA ASP A 271 18.67 -19.88 -3.91
C ASP A 271 18.48 -18.35 -3.81
N ARG A 272 17.54 -17.89 -2.95
CA ARG A 272 17.26 -16.46 -2.74
C ARG A 272 17.27 -16.10 -1.26
N THR A 273 17.71 -14.87 -0.98
CA THR A 273 17.53 -14.31 0.37
C THR A 273 16.06 -13.99 0.59
N THR A 274 15.42 -14.66 1.53
CA THR A 274 13.96 -14.53 1.74
C THR A 274 13.66 -13.93 3.12
N LEU A 275 12.89 -12.84 3.13
CA LEU A 275 12.37 -12.21 4.35
C LEU A 275 10.86 -12.43 4.43
N ILE A 276 10.40 -13.16 5.44
CA ILE A 276 8.99 -13.53 5.62
C ILE A 276 8.43 -12.76 6.82
N ILE A 277 7.46 -11.87 6.58
CA ILE A 277 6.64 -11.33 7.67
C ILE A 277 5.50 -12.30 7.90
N ALA A 278 5.52 -12.96 9.07
CA ALA A 278 4.58 -14.02 9.38
C ALA A 278 3.51 -13.57 10.40
N HIS A 279 2.26 -13.75 10.03
CA HIS A 279 1.13 -13.78 10.97
C HIS A 279 0.82 -15.22 11.39
N ARG A 280 1.10 -16.20 10.53
CA ARG A 280 1.03 -17.62 10.87
C ARG A 280 2.45 -18.15 11.07
N LEU A 281 2.73 -18.65 12.26
CA LEU A 281 4.07 -19.14 12.61
C LEU A 281 4.46 -20.41 11.83
N SER A 282 3.47 -21.15 11.32
CA SER A 282 3.70 -22.30 10.43
C SER A 282 4.51 -21.92 9.18
N THR A 283 4.39 -20.71 8.67
CA THR A 283 5.11 -20.26 7.45
C THR A 283 6.59 -20.02 7.69
N VAL A 284 7.01 -19.77 8.92
CA VAL A 284 8.42 -19.51 9.29
C VAL A 284 9.04 -20.64 10.08
N ARG A 285 8.33 -21.75 10.26
CA ARG A 285 8.83 -22.90 11.03
C ARG A 285 10.16 -23.45 10.46
N ASN A 286 10.27 -23.49 9.15
CA ASN A 286 11.43 -24.01 8.44
C ASN A 286 12.43 -22.90 8.05
N ALA A 287 12.28 -21.68 8.59
CA ALA A 287 13.22 -20.60 8.32
C ALA A 287 14.56 -20.87 9.02
N ASP A 288 15.67 -20.47 8.35
CA ASP A 288 17.01 -20.58 8.91
C ASP A 288 17.19 -19.75 10.18
N MET A 289 16.43 -18.68 10.29
CA MET A 289 16.44 -17.78 11.43
C MET A 289 15.09 -17.10 11.59
N ILE A 290 14.66 -16.94 12.84
CA ILE A 290 13.44 -16.21 13.23
C ILE A 290 13.84 -15.06 14.15
N ALA A 291 13.45 -13.85 13.78
CA ALA A 291 13.60 -12.64 14.60
C ALA A 291 12.25 -12.25 15.18
N VAL A 292 12.16 -12.21 16.50
CA VAL A 292 10.95 -11.84 17.23
C VAL A 292 11.00 -10.36 17.59
N LEU A 293 10.07 -9.58 17.06
CA LEU A 293 9.96 -8.14 17.31
C LEU A 293 8.88 -7.86 18.35
N GLU A 294 9.24 -7.11 19.37
CA GLU A 294 8.35 -6.60 20.42
C GLU A 294 8.70 -5.14 20.72
N GLU A 295 7.70 -4.27 20.69
CA GLU A 295 7.87 -2.83 20.97
C GLU A 295 9.04 -2.16 20.21
N GLY A 296 9.20 -2.51 18.95
CA GLY A 296 10.24 -1.94 18.08
C GLY A 296 11.65 -2.45 18.34
N LYS A 297 11.83 -3.56 19.07
CA LYS A 297 13.12 -4.21 19.34
C LYS A 297 13.09 -5.68 18.95
N ILE A 298 14.26 -6.25 18.62
CA ILE A 298 14.41 -7.70 18.49
C ILE A 298 14.68 -8.24 19.90
N THR A 299 13.73 -9.03 20.42
CA THR A 299 13.80 -9.63 21.76
C THR A 299 14.33 -11.03 21.74
N GLU A 300 14.08 -11.77 20.64
CA GLU A 300 14.52 -13.15 20.47
C GLU A 300 15.02 -13.35 19.04
N LEU A 301 16.07 -14.17 18.89
CA LEU A 301 16.67 -14.56 17.63
C LEU A 301 17.10 -16.02 17.74
N GLY A 302 16.80 -16.84 16.73
CA GLY A 302 17.14 -18.27 16.71
C GLY A 302 16.30 -19.05 15.71
N THR A 303 16.46 -20.38 15.67
CA THR A 303 15.61 -21.29 14.90
C THR A 303 14.27 -21.56 15.62
N HIS A 304 13.34 -22.22 14.94
CA HIS A 304 12.09 -22.65 15.53
C HIS A 304 12.29 -23.50 16.80
N GLU A 305 13.19 -24.48 16.73
CA GLU A 305 13.50 -25.39 17.82
C GLU A 305 14.07 -24.64 19.04
N GLU A 306 15.10 -23.81 18.81
CA GLU A 306 15.74 -23.01 19.87
C GLU A 306 14.77 -22.07 20.56
N LEU A 307 13.92 -21.38 19.80
CA LEU A 307 12.96 -20.43 20.34
C LEU A 307 11.79 -21.11 21.06
N SER A 308 11.37 -22.28 20.58
CA SER A 308 10.33 -23.09 21.25
C SER A 308 10.81 -23.64 22.59
N GLU A 309 12.07 -24.12 22.68
CA GLU A 309 12.67 -24.60 23.92
C GLU A 309 12.91 -23.48 24.95
N LYS A 310 13.23 -22.28 24.48
CA LYS A 310 13.50 -21.10 25.31
C LYS A 310 12.27 -20.64 26.10
N GLY A 311 11.06 -21.00 25.69
CA GLY A 311 9.80 -20.66 26.37
C GLY A 311 9.47 -19.16 26.41
N GLY A 312 10.04 -18.38 25.49
CA GLY A 312 9.89 -16.95 25.39
C GLY A 312 8.60 -16.48 24.73
N LEU A 313 8.63 -15.29 24.12
CA LEU A 313 7.48 -14.74 23.38
C LEU A 313 7.11 -15.62 22.18
N TYR A 314 8.13 -16.12 21.43
CA TYR A 314 7.91 -17.00 20.29
C TYR A 314 7.12 -18.27 20.69
N ALA A 315 7.56 -18.97 21.75
CA ALA A 315 6.92 -20.17 22.22
C ALA A 315 5.44 -19.92 22.64
N ARG A 316 5.19 -18.82 23.37
CA ARG A 316 3.80 -18.44 23.73
C ARG A 316 2.93 -18.17 22.49
N LEU A 317 3.46 -17.47 21.47
CA LEU A 317 2.73 -17.22 20.23
C LEU A 317 2.46 -18.52 19.48
N TRP A 318 3.42 -19.46 19.48
CA TRP A 318 3.28 -20.77 18.86
C TRP A 318 2.18 -21.59 19.53
N ASP A 319 2.19 -21.67 20.87
CA ASP A 319 1.19 -22.42 21.66
C ASP A 319 -0.23 -21.89 21.41
N VAL A 320 -0.38 -20.56 21.34
CA VAL A 320 -1.68 -19.94 21.01
C VAL A 320 -2.17 -20.35 19.63
N GLN A 321 -1.27 -20.36 18.63
CA GLN A 321 -1.67 -20.67 17.24
C GLN A 321 -1.90 -22.17 17.01
N THR A 322 -1.21 -23.05 17.72
CA THR A 322 -1.35 -24.50 17.59
C THR A 322 -2.43 -25.08 18.49
N GLY A 323 -3.05 -24.28 19.34
CA GLY A 323 -4.07 -24.72 20.30
C GLY A 323 -3.51 -25.53 21.45
N GLN A 324 -2.19 -25.49 21.69
CA GLN A 324 -1.51 -26.15 22.80
C GLN A 324 -1.51 -25.31 24.08
N SER A 325 -2.23 -24.19 24.10
CA SER A 325 -2.37 -23.35 25.30
C SER A 325 -3.00 -24.16 26.41
N THR A 326 -2.18 -24.65 27.32
CA THR A 326 -2.63 -25.13 28.61
C THR A 326 -3.24 -23.93 29.32
N SER A 327 -4.57 -23.95 29.51
CA SER A 327 -5.27 -23.05 30.41
C SER A 327 -4.58 -23.06 31.77
N VAL A 328 -4.03 -21.92 32.16
CA VAL A 328 -3.70 -21.60 33.56
C VAL A 328 -4.79 -20.71 34.11
#